data_4c1e44d16315c2f10ca1b050d7992c76
#
_entry.id   4c1e44d16315c2f10ca1b050d7992c76
#
_cell.length_a   1.000
_cell.length_b   1.000
_cell.length_c   1.000
_cell.angle_alpha   90.00
_cell.angle_beta   90.00
_cell.angle_gamma   90.00
#
_symmetry.space_group_name_H-M   'P 1'
#
loop_
_entity.id
_entity.type
_entity.pdbx_description
1 polymer ?
#
loop_
_entity_poly.entity_id
_entity_poly.type
_entity_poly.pdbx_seq_one_letter_code
_entity_poly.pdbx_strand_id
1 'polypeptide(L)'
;MGSTERRRRVLAVGLDAAEPWLVRRLIEAGELPSLKRLLEGGAAAWSRVASPATVGSGAVWPTFMTGTDAHEHGIHSEWSWQPERMRVAAVTNDHLTPFWKGLALEGIKVGVLDVPFAPTVGLSRGFEISEWGSHDPLVGHMLVSPPALDELIARSVGPHPFSSAASDATAPDDQDELKRHGEACLQGTELRGRLAAQLLSDIPVDLALIVFTEIHHASHRLWHTVESAPRAVEGDTVKMDASVLLEVYREVDRQIGRLVAQAGSETTVIVFSLHGMRPCQGIASLTEPLLINMGFAHLSGWRTQSWAERAKMALAAIKRRTPRPVKDAYYGLMSRSVITRLAQPTMLPAYDWSRTRAFALPTDQHGWIRLNLEGREALGAVKQSEYEVTCEHIEKSLRALVTEDGLPLVLDVLCPAMENGGIPPRKLPDIVVHWTDAALTKGLRLKDHALETRAIALKQTGQHAPEGFCIVAGRAVALPDGETIAARDLHRLIVSALAAG
;
A
#
# COMPACT_ATOMS: atom_id res chain seq x y z
N MET A 1 -40.46 21.38 21.21
CA MET A 1 -39.00 21.62 21.38
C MET A 1 -38.36 20.25 21.27
N GLY A 2 -37.90 19.89 20.07
CA GLY A 2 -37.22 18.63 19.86
C GLY A 2 -35.83 18.74 20.50
N SER A 3 -35.49 17.81 21.37
CA SER A 3 -34.14 17.60 21.82
C SER A 3 -33.29 17.34 20.57
N THR A 4 -32.41 18.25 20.20
CA THR A 4 -31.34 17.98 19.27
C THR A 4 -30.47 16.92 19.94
N GLU A 5 -30.71 15.64 19.67
CA GLU A 5 -29.80 14.57 20.02
C GLU A 5 -28.41 14.98 19.52
N ARG A 6 -27.51 15.16 20.44
CA ARG A 6 -26.13 15.58 20.16
C ARG A 6 -25.45 14.38 19.50
N ARG A 7 -25.34 14.41 18.17
CA ARG A 7 -24.66 13.35 17.41
C ARG A 7 -23.28 13.10 18.01
N ARG A 8 -22.91 11.84 18.13
CA ARG A 8 -21.58 11.42 18.60
C ARG A 8 -20.52 11.83 17.58
N ARG A 9 -19.35 12.16 18.07
CA ARG A 9 -18.19 12.46 17.24
C ARG A 9 -17.24 11.28 17.21
N VAL A 10 -16.64 11.03 16.06
CA VAL A 10 -15.65 10.00 15.84
C VAL A 10 -14.38 10.63 15.26
N LEU A 11 -13.26 10.34 15.89
CA LEU A 11 -11.92 10.61 15.40
C LEU A 11 -11.31 9.28 14.98
N ALA A 12 -11.24 9.01 13.67
CA ALA A 12 -10.62 7.84 13.08
C ALA A 12 -9.24 8.22 12.55
N VAL A 13 -8.19 7.61 13.08
CA VAL A 13 -6.81 7.87 12.70
C VAL A 13 -6.23 6.62 12.07
N GLY A 14 -5.98 6.66 10.76
CA GLY A 14 -5.30 5.61 10.02
C GLY A 14 -3.78 5.78 10.11
N LEU A 15 -3.07 4.70 10.38
CA LEU A 15 -1.61 4.63 10.36
C LEU A 15 -1.20 3.74 9.19
N ASP A 16 -0.83 4.35 8.07
CA ASP A 16 -0.53 3.59 6.87
C ASP A 16 0.72 2.72 7.08
N ALA A 17 0.58 1.41 6.88
CA ALA A 17 1.62 0.41 7.04
C ALA A 17 2.28 0.32 8.44
N ALA A 18 1.59 0.75 9.50
CA ALA A 18 2.13 0.60 10.85
C ALA A 18 2.11 -0.87 11.27
N GLU A 19 3.29 -1.41 11.61
CA GLU A 19 3.48 -2.82 11.95
C GLU A 19 2.94 -3.16 13.35
N PRO A 20 1.97 -4.07 13.50
CA PRO A 20 1.30 -4.36 14.78
C PRO A 20 2.24 -4.76 15.91
N TRP A 21 3.22 -5.66 15.65
CA TRP A 21 4.13 -6.13 16.67
C TRP A 21 5.07 -5.00 17.15
N LEU A 22 5.52 -4.13 16.23
CA LEU A 22 6.38 -3.00 16.56
C LEU A 22 5.62 -1.97 17.40
N VAL A 23 4.37 -1.65 17.03
CA VAL A 23 3.52 -0.75 17.81
C VAL A 23 3.30 -1.29 19.22
N ARG A 24 3.00 -2.59 19.39
CA ARG A 24 2.85 -3.19 20.70
C ARG A 24 4.11 -3.06 21.56
N ARG A 25 5.27 -3.40 21.00
CA ARG A 25 6.56 -3.27 21.70
C ARG A 25 6.87 -1.84 22.12
N LEU A 26 6.62 -0.87 21.24
CA LEU A 26 6.82 0.54 21.55
C LEU A 26 5.86 1.02 22.65
N ILE A 27 4.61 0.55 22.67
CA ILE A 27 3.65 0.82 23.74
C ILE A 27 4.14 0.22 25.07
N GLU A 28 4.58 -1.03 25.08
CA GLU A 28 5.11 -1.73 26.26
C GLU A 28 6.37 -1.04 26.79
N ALA A 29 7.24 -0.57 25.92
CA ALA A 29 8.43 0.20 26.27
C ALA A 29 8.12 1.63 26.77
N GLY A 30 6.86 2.10 26.68
CA GLY A 30 6.47 3.45 27.05
C GLY A 30 6.81 4.52 26.01
N GLU A 31 7.22 4.12 24.81
CA GLU A 31 7.65 5.00 23.72
C GLU A 31 6.47 5.64 22.96
N LEU A 32 5.27 5.03 23.06
CA LEU A 32 4.02 5.54 22.48
C LEU A 32 2.99 5.83 23.60
N PRO A 33 3.22 6.89 24.38
CA PRO A 33 2.41 7.17 25.56
C PRO A 33 0.97 7.56 25.27
N SER A 34 0.66 8.06 24.06
CA SER A 34 -0.71 8.42 23.69
C SER A 34 -1.54 7.18 23.36
N LEU A 35 -1.01 6.25 22.59
CA LEU A 35 -1.64 4.95 22.33
C LEU A 35 -1.77 4.12 23.61
N LYS A 36 -0.75 4.15 24.48
CA LYS A 36 -0.81 3.50 25.78
C LYS A 36 -1.98 4.01 26.61
N ARG A 37 -2.14 5.33 26.74
CA ARG A 37 -3.26 5.95 27.49
C ARG A 37 -4.62 5.60 26.89
N LEU A 38 -4.74 5.51 25.56
CA LEU A 38 -5.98 5.07 24.92
C LEU A 38 -6.34 3.64 25.35
N LEU A 39 -5.37 2.72 25.39
CA LEU A 39 -5.58 1.32 25.80
C LEU A 39 -5.87 1.18 27.30
N GLU A 40 -5.28 2.01 28.15
CA GLU A 40 -5.48 2.00 29.60
C GLU A 40 -6.81 2.63 30.03
N GLY A 41 -7.51 3.32 29.14
CA GLY A 41 -8.73 4.08 29.43
C GLY A 41 -9.99 3.26 29.76
N GLY A 42 -9.89 1.97 30.04
CA GLY A 42 -10.93 1.11 30.62
C GLY A 42 -12.10 0.71 29.68
N ALA A 43 -12.23 1.34 28.52
CA ALA A 43 -13.21 1.00 27.48
C ALA A 43 -12.52 0.86 26.13
N ALA A 44 -11.27 0.40 26.13
CA ALA A 44 -10.48 0.23 24.91
C ALA A 44 -10.24 -1.24 24.60
N ALA A 45 -10.24 -1.59 23.33
CA ALA A 45 -9.92 -2.93 22.86
C ALA A 45 -8.89 -2.84 21.73
N TRP A 46 -8.04 -3.86 21.64
CA TRP A 46 -7.13 -4.09 20.53
C TRP A 46 -7.59 -5.29 19.71
N SER A 47 -7.84 -5.09 18.44
CA SER A 47 -8.20 -6.16 17.51
C SER A 47 -7.18 -6.25 16.38
N ARG A 48 -7.05 -7.45 15.78
CA ARG A 48 -6.27 -7.65 14.56
C ARG A 48 -7.11 -7.20 13.36
N VAL A 49 -6.45 -6.73 12.30
CA VAL A 49 -7.10 -6.45 11.02
C VAL A 49 -6.55 -7.42 9.98
N ALA A 50 -7.46 -8.21 9.38
CA ALA A 50 -7.13 -9.06 8.24
C ALA A 50 -7.11 -8.18 6.98
N SER A 51 -5.94 -8.11 6.36
CA SER A 51 -5.66 -7.18 5.28
C SER A 51 -5.83 -7.81 3.90
N PRO A 52 -6.42 -7.10 2.92
CA PRO A 52 -6.39 -7.51 1.52
C PRO A 52 -5.00 -7.32 0.87
N ALA A 53 -4.00 -6.89 1.63
CA ALA A 53 -2.59 -6.89 1.20
C ALA A 53 -2.09 -8.29 0.83
N THR A 54 -2.80 -9.36 1.20
CA THR A 54 -2.58 -10.73 0.67
C THR A 54 -2.72 -10.80 -0.85
N VAL A 55 -3.56 -9.97 -1.46
CA VAL A 55 -3.69 -9.85 -2.91
C VAL A 55 -2.73 -8.79 -3.45
N GLY A 56 -2.65 -7.65 -2.78
CA GLY A 56 -1.74 -6.56 -3.10
C GLY A 56 -1.98 -5.33 -2.23
N SER A 57 -0.92 -4.57 -1.96
CA SER A 57 -0.99 -3.38 -1.09
C SER A 57 -1.96 -2.31 -1.60
N GLY A 58 -2.06 -2.15 -2.93
CA GLY A 58 -3.02 -1.24 -3.55
C GLY A 58 -4.48 -1.61 -3.32
N ALA A 59 -4.81 -2.84 -2.89
CA ALA A 59 -6.18 -3.23 -2.55
C ALA A 59 -6.65 -2.69 -1.19
N VAL A 60 -5.72 -2.34 -0.31
CA VAL A 60 -5.96 -2.11 1.12
C VAL A 60 -6.93 -0.96 1.38
N TRP A 61 -6.57 0.23 0.94
CA TRP A 61 -7.40 1.42 1.15
C TRP A 61 -8.70 1.42 0.34
N PRO A 62 -8.70 0.98 -0.94
CA PRO A 62 -9.95 0.80 -1.69
C PRO A 62 -10.93 -0.16 -1.01
N THR A 63 -10.46 -1.28 -0.46
CA THR A 63 -11.30 -2.23 0.30
C THR A 63 -11.91 -1.57 1.54
N PHE A 64 -11.12 -0.84 2.32
CA PHE A 64 -11.60 -0.12 3.49
C PHE A 64 -12.65 0.94 3.14
N MET A 65 -12.33 1.81 2.16
CA MET A 65 -13.21 2.95 1.84
C MET A 65 -14.51 2.56 1.15
N THR A 66 -14.52 1.46 0.37
CA THR A 66 -15.71 1.01 -0.35
C THR A 66 -16.49 -0.05 0.43
N GLY A 67 -15.86 -0.75 1.38
CA GLY A 67 -16.44 -1.90 2.05
C GLY A 67 -16.63 -3.12 1.14
N THR A 68 -15.92 -3.16 0.00
CA THR A 68 -15.97 -4.24 -0.98
C THR A 68 -14.61 -4.88 -1.16
N ASP A 69 -14.58 -6.09 -1.69
CA ASP A 69 -13.32 -6.81 -1.92
C ASP A 69 -12.63 -6.38 -3.23
N ALA A 70 -11.35 -6.73 -3.37
CA ALA A 70 -10.56 -6.43 -4.55
C ALA A 70 -11.16 -6.95 -5.86
N HIS A 71 -11.94 -8.04 -5.82
CA HIS A 71 -12.69 -8.54 -6.98
C HIS A 71 -13.72 -7.55 -7.51
N GLU A 72 -14.38 -6.83 -6.61
CA GLU A 72 -15.44 -5.89 -6.94
C GLU A 72 -14.86 -4.55 -7.40
N HIS A 73 -13.98 -3.93 -6.59
CA HIS A 73 -13.39 -2.64 -6.97
C HIS A 73 -12.27 -2.75 -8.00
N GLY A 74 -11.64 -3.92 -8.17
CA GLY A 74 -10.67 -4.21 -9.22
C GLY A 74 -9.30 -3.55 -9.07
N ILE A 75 -8.95 -3.06 -7.88
CA ILE A 75 -7.66 -2.42 -7.57
C ILE A 75 -6.86 -3.35 -6.66
N HIS A 76 -5.61 -3.62 -7.02
CA HIS A 76 -4.65 -4.39 -6.20
C HIS A 76 -3.25 -3.75 -6.17
N SER A 77 -3.03 -2.77 -7.05
CA SER A 77 -1.78 -2.03 -7.23
C SER A 77 -2.11 -0.64 -7.78
N GLU A 78 -1.16 0.27 -7.73
CA GLU A 78 -1.19 1.55 -8.47
C GLU A 78 -1.15 1.33 -9.99
N TRP A 79 -0.87 0.10 -10.42
CA TRP A 79 -0.83 -0.31 -11.82
C TRP A 79 -1.92 -1.33 -12.12
N SER A 80 -2.60 -1.17 -13.24
CA SER A 80 -3.64 -2.08 -13.73
C SER A 80 -3.25 -2.65 -15.09
N TRP A 81 -3.47 -3.94 -15.27
CA TRP A 81 -3.39 -4.58 -16.57
C TRP A 81 -4.62 -4.26 -17.42
N GLN A 82 -4.41 -3.87 -18.68
CA GLN A 82 -5.44 -3.63 -19.67
C GLN A 82 -5.41 -4.76 -20.72
N PRO A 83 -6.21 -5.82 -20.54
CA PRO A 83 -6.13 -7.02 -21.38
C PRO A 83 -6.46 -6.75 -22.85
N GLU A 84 -7.37 -5.81 -23.14
CA GLU A 84 -7.75 -5.43 -24.50
C GLU A 84 -6.63 -4.69 -25.26
N ARG A 85 -5.65 -4.16 -24.53
CA ARG A 85 -4.52 -3.39 -25.07
C ARG A 85 -3.17 -4.03 -24.82
N MET A 86 -3.15 -5.17 -24.13
CA MET A 86 -1.92 -5.89 -23.73
C MET A 86 -0.86 -4.98 -23.11
N ARG A 87 -1.28 -4.12 -22.19
CA ARG A 87 -0.38 -3.14 -21.54
C ARG A 87 -0.75 -2.87 -20.08
N VAL A 88 0.23 -2.40 -19.33
CA VAL A 88 0.02 -1.82 -18.01
C VAL A 88 -0.36 -0.35 -18.12
N ALA A 89 -1.24 0.13 -17.26
CA ALA A 89 -1.61 1.52 -17.13
C ALA A 89 -1.76 1.90 -15.64
N ALA A 90 -1.60 3.18 -15.32
CA ALA A 90 -1.91 3.67 -13.99
C ALA A 90 -3.41 3.44 -13.68
N VAL A 91 -3.69 3.08 -12.46
CA VAL A 91 -5.06 2.92 -11.96
C VAL A 91 -5.72 4.29 -11.87
N THR A 92 -7.05 4.34 -12.10
CA THR A 92 -7.88 5.50 -11.79
C THR A 92 -8.81 5.12 -10.64
N ASN A 93 -9.11 6.08 -9.79
CA ASN A 93 -9.96 5.91 -8.61
C ASN A 93 -11.38 6.50 -8.78
N ASP A 94 -11.69 7.09 -9.93
CA ASP A 94 -12.95 7.80 -10.20
C ASP A 94 -14.20 6.94 -10.01
N HIS A 95 -14.05 5.62 -10.16
CA HIS A 95 -15.15 4.65 -10.01
C HIS A 95 -15.39 4.24 -8.55
N LEU A 96 -14.50 4.60 -7.62
CA LEU A 96 -14.66 4.28 -6.21
C LEU A 96 -15.71 5.19 -5.56
N THR A 97 -16.54 4.60 -4.74
CA THR A 97 -17.51 5.34 -3.93
C THR A 97 -17.19 5.10 -2.46
N PRO A 98 -16.50 6.04 -1.79
CA PRO A 98 -16.17 5.91 -0.38
C PRO A 98 -17.42 5.96 0.50
N PHE A 99 -17.41 5.20 1.62
CA PHE A 99 -18.55 5.11 2.55
C PHE A 99 -18.96 6.47 3.14
N TRP A 100 -18.01 7.38 3.29
CA TRP A 100 -18.30 8.72 3.83
C TRP A 100 -19.14 9.59 2.89
N LYS A 101 -19.22 9.26 1.60
CA LYS A 101 -20.17 9.91 0.69
C LYS A 101 -21.61 9.63 1.10
N GLY A 102 -21.91 8.39 1.48
CA GLY A 102 -23.22 8.01 2.02
C GLY A 102 -23.55 8.77 3.30
N LEU A 103 -22.61 8.82 4.26
CA LEU A 103 -22.77 9.56 5.50
C LEU A 103 -23.05 11.07 5.26
N ALA A 104 -22.34 11.67 4.30
CA ALA A 104 -22.57 13.07 3.96
C ALA A 104 -23.97 13.32 3.37
N LEU A 105 -24.50 12.40 2.57
CA LEU A 105 -25.87 12.47 2.06
C LEU A 105 -26.92 12.36 3.18
N GLU A 106 -26.60 11.66 4.26
CA GLU A 106 -27.42 11.58 5.48
C GLU A 106 -27.24 12.80 6.41
N GLY A 107 -26.46 13.79 5.96
CA GLY A 107 -26.25 15.05 6.68
C GLY A 107 -25.19 14.99 7.78
N ILE A 108 -24.34 13.96 7.82
CA ILE A 108 -23.17 13.87 8.70
C ILE A 108 -22.09 14.77 8.13
N LYS A 109 -21.46 15.55 9.00
CA LYS A 109 -20.31 16.40 8.63
C LYS A 109 -19.05 15.57 8.67
N VAL A 110 -18.37 15.45 7.54
CA VAL A 110 -17.20 14.58 7.41
C VAL A 110 -15.96 15.39 7.04
N GLY A 111 -14.85 15.13 7.74
CA GLY A 111 -13.52 15.62 7.38
C GLY A 111 -12.62 14.45 7.01
N VAL A 112 -12.00 14.50 5.84
CA VAL A 112 -11.10 13.47 5.33
C VAL A 112 -9.76 14.10 4.98
N LEU A 113 -8.68 13.55 5.51
CA LEU A 113 -7.32 13.97 5.21
C LEU A 113 -6.45 12.78 4.78
N ASP A 114 -6.04 12.80 3.52
CA ASP A 114 -5.05 11.93 2.90
C ASP A 114 -5.29 10.42 3.04
N VAL A 115 -6.51 9.96 2.86
CA VAL A 115 -6.78 8.53 2.67
C VAL A 115 -6.21 8.11 1.32
N PRO A 116 -5.23 7.16 1.28
CA PRO A 116 -4.63 6.74 0.02
C PRO A 116 -5.66 6.19 -0.98
N PHE A 117 -5.46 6.45 -2.25
CA PHE A 117 -6.38 6.09 -3.35
C PHE A 117 -7.78 6.72 -3.27
N ALA A 118 -8.07 7.60 -2.30
CA ALA A 118 -9.40 8.17 -2.18
C ALA A 118 -9.67 9.24 -3.25
N PRO A 119 -10.79 9.13 -4.00
CA PRO A 119 -11.30 10.25 -4.79
C PRO A 119 -11.88 11.32 -3.86
N THR A 120 -11.87 12.57 -4.28
CA THR A 120 -12.71 13.60 -3.66
C THR A 120 -14.14 13.45 -4.19
N VAL A 121 -15.13 13.41 -3.28
CA VAL A 121 -16.54 13.23 -3.65
C VAL A 121 -17.37 14.52 -3.53
N GLY A 122 -16.72 15.64 -3.21
CA GLY A 122 -17.34 16.96 -3.15
C GLY A 122 -18.28 17.11 -1.95
N LEU A 123 -17.75 16.91 -0.74
CA LEU A 123 -18.53 17.06 0.49
C LEU A 123 -19.11 18.49 0.62
N SER A 124 -20.41 18.58 0.79
CA SER A 124 -21.12 19.86 0.99
C SER A 124 -20.90 20.44 2.39
N ARG A 125 -20.54 19.60 3.36
CA ARG A 125 -20.28 19.97 4.75
C ARG A 125 -19.08 19.18 5.27
N GLY A 126 -18.02 19.90 5.62
CA GLY A 126 -16.76 19.31 6.07
C GLY A 126 -15.61 19.62 5.13
N PHE A 127 -14.68 18.70 4.99
CA PHE A 127 -13.51 18.88 4.12
C PHE A 127 -13.01 17.53 3.56
N GLU A 128 -12.40 17.60 2.40
CA GLU A 128 -11.62 16.51 1.81
C GLU A 128 -10.30 17.05 1.28
N ILE A 129 -9.22 16.37 1.65
CA ILE A 129 -7.88 16.61 1.13
C ILE A 129 -7.32 15.24 0.75
N SER A 130 -6.96 15.06 -0.52
CA SER A 130 -6.31 13.85 -1.05
C SER A 130 -5.02 14.23 -1.75
N GLU A 131 -4.03 13.36 -1.72
CA GLU A 131 -2.74 13.51 -2.39
C GLU A 131 -1.90 14.71 -1.90
N TRP A 132 -2.12 15.19 -0.67
CA TRP A 132 -1.23 16.18 -0.07
C TRP A 132 0.12 15.55 0.32
N GLY A 133 0.09 14.36 0.93
CA GLY A 133 1.27 13.60 1.35
C GLY A 133 1.11 12.10 1.16
N SER A 134 0.16 11.66 0.33
CA SER A 134 0.05 10.26 -0.07
C SER A 134 1.22 9.85 -0.95
N HIS A 135 1.60 8.58 -0.88
CA HIS A 135 2.79 8.07 -1.54
C HIS A 135 2.61 7.81 -3.04
N ASP A 136 1.39 7.53 -3.49
CA ASP A 136 1.08 7.17 -4.87
C ASP A 136 0.12 8.17 -5.51
N PRO A 137 0.60 9.30 -5.99
CA PRO A 137 -0.24 10.28 -6.62
C PRO A 137 -0.74 9.78 -7.97
N LEU A 138 -1.87 9.07 -7.97
CA LEU A 138 -2.54 8.62 -9.18
C LEU A 138 -2.98 9.80 -10.05
N VAL A 139 -3.29 10.91 -9.41
CA VAL A 139 -3.76 12.14 -10.06
C VAL A 139 -2.61 13.10 -10.32
N GLY A 140 -1.52 13.01 -9.59
CA GLY A 140 -0.32 13.82 -9.77
C GLY A 140 -0.37 15.23 -9.18
N HIS A 141 -1.46 15.56 -8.46
CA HIS A 141 -1.60 16.83 -7.74
C HIS A 141 -2.59 16.64 -6.57
N MET A 142 -2.47 17.51 -5.58
CA MET A 142 -3.39 17.54 -4.45
C MET A 142 -4.81 17.89 -4.92
N LEU A 143 -5.80 17.19 -4.38
CA LEU A 143 -7.22 17.46 -4.57
C LEU A 143 -7.83 17.93 -3.27
N VAL A 144 -8.63 18.98 -3.31
CA VAL A 144 -9.28 19.56 -2.13
C VAL A 144 -10.77 19.84 -2.37
N SER A 145 -11.57 19.71 -1.32
CA SER A 145 -12.97 20.14 -1.29
C SER A 145 -13.31 20.67 0.12
N PRO A 146 -13.79 21.90 0.27
CA PRO A 146 -14.00 22.92 -0.78
C PRO A 146 -12.67 23.52 -1.32
N PRO A 147 -12.68 24.16 -2.51
CA PRO A 147 -11.47 24.69 -3.15
C PRO A 147 -10.69 25.72 -2.29
N ALA A 148 -11.35 26.43 -1.38
CA ALA A 148 -10.71 27.39 -0.46
C ALA A 148 -9.66 26.76 0.45
N LEU A 149 -9.66 25.45 0.62
CA LEU A 149 -8.66 24.72 1.42
C LEU A 149 -7.27 24.79 0.79
N ASP A 150 -7.16 24.90 -0.52
CA ASP A 150 -5.86 24.99 -1.19
C ASP A 150 -5.05 26.18 -0.66
N GLU A 151 -5.68 27.35 -0.55
CA GLU A 151 -5.05 28.55 0.00
C GLU A 151 -4.75 28.43 1.50
N LEU A 152 -5.62 27.78 2.27
CA LEU A 152 -5.41 27.51 3.69
C LEU A 152 -4.17 26.62 3.88
N ILE A 153 -4.07 25.51 3.12
CA ILE A 153 -2.95 24.58 3.19
C ILE A 153 -1.64 25.30 2.81
N ALA A 154 -1.66 26.06 1.70
CA ALA A 154 -0.48 26.78 1.23
C ALA A 154 0.06 27.77 2.28
N ARG A 155 -0.81 28.44 3.04
CA ARG A 155 -0.41 29.41 4.07
C ARG A 155 -0.01 28.76 5.39
N SER A 156 -0.66 27.66 5.79
CA SER A 156 -0.47 27.07 7.13
C SER A 156 0.66 26.07 7.20
N VAL A 157 0.79 25.20 6.18
CA VAL A 157 1.76 24.10 6.18
C VAL A 157 2.58 24.02 4.89
N GLY A 158 2.09 24.60 3.79
CA GLY A 158 2.71 24.51 2.48
C GLY A 158 2.63 23.10 1.87
N PRO A 159 3.49 22.80 0.86
CA PRO A 159 3.55 21.49 0.24
C PRO A 159 4.12 20.47 1.23
N HIS A 160 3.65 19.22 1.12
CA HIS A 160 4.22 18.13 1.89
C HIS A 160 5.69 17.91 1.50
N PRO A 161 6.60 17.55 2.42
CA PRO A 161 8.02 17.32 2.12
C PRO A 161 8.29 16.30 1.00
N PHE A 162 7.36 15.35 0.76
CA PHE A 162 7.44 14.41 -0.36
C PHE A 162 6.86 14.92 -1.68
N SER A 163 6.16 16.05 -1.70
CA SER A 163 5.47 16.54 -2.90
C SER A 163 6.41 16.83 -4.07
N SER A 164 7.69 17.12 -3.78
CA SER A 164 8.75 17.37 -4.76
C SER A 164 9.75 16.21 -4.88
N ALA A 165 9.68 15.20 -4.02
CA ALA A 165 10.64 14.10 -4.04
C ALA A 165 10.39 13.20 -5.25
N ALA A 166 11.46 12.85 -5.96
CA ALA A 166 11.44 11.71 -6.85
C ALA A 166 11.00 10.47 -6.04
N SER A 167 10.14 9.65 -6.64
CA SER A 167 9.57 8.47 -5.98
C SER A 167 10.64 7.64 -5.24
N ASP A 168 10.25 6.98 -4.15
CA ASP A 168 11.07 6.08 -3.34
C ASP A 168 11.90 5.07 -4.17
N ALA A 169 11.45 4.77 -5.39
CA ALA A 169 12.10 3.83 -6.30
C ALA A 169 13.41 4.31 -6.94
N THR A 170 13.73 5.60 -6.89
CA THR A 170 14.88 6.16 -7.66
C THR A 170 16.04 6.66 -6.82
N ALA A 171 15.88 6.72 -5.51
CA ALA A 171 16.88 7.29 -4.62
C ALA A 171 18.13 6.39 -4.41
N PRO A 172 19.36 6.92 -4.18
CA PRO A 172 20.55 6.13 -3.91
C PRO A 172 20.58 5.51 -2.52
N ASP A 173 21.50 4.54 -2.34
CA ASP A 173 21.84 3.95 -1.05
C ASP A 173 22.79 4.85 -0.23
N ASP A 174 22.75 6.16 -0.41
CA ASP A 174 23.59 7.11 0.29
C ASP A 174 23.00 7.40 1.68
N GLN A 175 23.83 7.29 2.71
CA GLN A 175 23.46 7.53 4.11
C GLN A 175 22.86 8.93 4.32
N ASP A 176 23.37 9.94 3.63
CA ASP A 176 22.86 11.30 3.71
C ASP A 176 21.46 11.44 3.10
N GLU A 177 21.14 10.62 2.10
CA GLU A 177 19.79 10.60 1.52
C GLU A 177 18.79 9.86 2.40
N LEU A 178 19.17 8.72 3.00
CA LEU A 178 18.35 8.03 3.97
C LEU A 178 18.04 8.93 5.17
N LYS A 179 19.04 9.71 5.62
CA LYS A 179 18.84 10.71 6.68
C LYS A 179 17.84 11.79 6.24
N ARG A 180 18.02 12.41 5.07
CA ARG A 180 17.08 13.40 4.52
C ARG A 180 15.67 12.85 4.35
N HIS A 181 15.55 11.58 3.92
CA HIS A 181 14.27 10.91 3.80
C HIS A 181 13.58 10.79 5.17
N GLY A 182 14.28 10.33 6.18
CA GLY A 182 13.77 10.24 7.54
C GLY A 182 13.37 11.61 8.12
N GLU A 183 14.19 12.65 7.91
CA GLU A 183 13.88 14.02 8.31
C GLU A 183 12.62 14.55 7.60
N ALA A 184 12.43 14.23 6.32
CA ALA A 184 11.22 14.59 5.58
C ALA A 184 9.97 13.86 6.11
N CYS A 185 10.11 12.59 6.53
CA CYS A 185 9.02 11.87 7.20
C CYS A 185 8.63 12.52 8.52
N LEU A 186 9.60 12.87 9.36
CA LEU A 186 9.36 13.56 10.64
C LEU A 186 8.67 14.91 10.43
N GLN A 187 9.19 15.73 9.53
CA GLN A 187 8.60 17.02 9.19
C GLN A 187 7.18 16.85 8.62
N GLY A 188 6.97 15.89 7.72
CA GLY A 188 5.65 15.57 7.16
C GLY A 188 4.63 15.23 8.24
N THR A 189 5.01 14.37 9.18
CA THR A 189 4.17 13.98 10.31
C THR A 189 3.75 15.19 11.17
N GLU A 190 4.69 16.07 11.50
CA GLU A 190 4.40 17.28 12.28
C GLU A 190 3.44 18.22 11.51
N LEU A 191 3.72 18.46 10.24
CA LEU A 191 2.89 19.32 9.38
C LEU A 191 1.48 18.75 9.22
N ARG A 192 1.33 17.42 9.05
CA ARG A 192 0.04 16.74 8.98
C ARG A 192 -0.76 16.91 10.27
N GLY A 193 -0.12 16.69 11.42
CA GLY A 193 -0.77 16.89 12.70
C GLY A 193 -1.24 18.35 12.92
N ARG A 194 -0.43 19.33 12.52
CA ARG A 194 -0.79 20.75 12.56
C ARG A 194 -1.97 21.06 11.63
N LEU A 195 -1.92 20.58 10.39
CA LEU A 195 -3.00 20.77 9.42
C LEU A 195 -4.30 20.16 9.91
N ALA A 196 -4.26 18.91 10.39
CA ALA A 196 -5.42 18.24 10.96
C ALA A 196 -6.01 19.00 12.15
N ALA A 197 -5.18 19.44 13.09
CA ALA A 197 -5.63 20.20 14.25
C ALA A 197 -6.29 21.54 13.85
N GLN A 198 -5.72 22.24 12.87
CA GLN A 198 -6.30 23.49 12.36
C GLN A 198 -7.64 23.22 11.66
N LEU A 199 -7.71 22.24 10.77
CA LEU A 199 -8.94 21.89 10.06
C LEU A 199 -10.07 21.54 11.03
N LEU A 200 -9.79 20.74 12.07
CA LEU A 200 -10.77 20.35 13.07
C LEU A 200 -11.21 21.51 13.98
N SER A 201 -10.36 22.54 14.15
CA SER A 201 -10.72 23.78 14.84
C SER A 201 -11.62 24.67 13.99
N ASP A 202 -11.29 24.83 12.71
CA ASP A 202 -11.95 25.75 11.82
C ASP A 202 -13.24 25.20 11.21
N ILE A 203 -13.30 23.88 11.00
CA ILE A 203 -14.40 23.17 10.35
C ILE A 203 -14.88 22.02 11.26
N PRO A 204 -15.87 22.27 12.14
CA PRO A 204 -16.41 21.24 13.02
C PRO A 204 -17.04 20.09 12.22
N VAL A 205 -16.62 18.85 12.51
CA VAL A 205 -17.11 17.63 11.86
C VAL A 205 -17.65 16.62 12.90
N ASP A 206 -18.53 15.73 12.45
CA ASP A 206 -19.01 14.59 13.23
C ASP A 206 -18.04 13.40 13.09
N LEU A 207 -17.51 13.19 11.89
CA LEU A 207 -16.46 12.22 11.60
C LEU A 207 -15.20 12.94 11.10
N ALA A 208 -14.08 12.74 11.78
CA ALA A 208 -12.75 13.07 11.27
C ALA A 208 -12.01 11.76 10.89
N LEU A 209 -11.62 11.61 9.64
CA LEU A 209 -10.79 10.50 9.14
C LEU A 209 -9.46 11.07 8.66
N ILE A 210 -8.39 10.80 9.40
CA ILE A 210 -7.06 11.35 9.17
C ILE A 210 -6.07 10.21 9.01
N VAL A 211 -5.29 10.19 7.93
CA VAL A 211 -4.31 9.13 7.69
C VAL A 211 -2.90 9.68 7.72
N PHE A 212 -2.04 9.08 8.54
CA PHE A 212 -0.60 9.32 8.57
C PHE A 212 0.08 8.31 7.64
N THR A 213 0.64 8.81 6.54
CA THR A 213 1.32 7.99 5.52
C THR A 213 2.85 7.97 5.71
N GLU A 214 3.40 8.78 6.60
CA GLU A 214 4.83 8.93 6.81
C GLU A 214 5.49 7.68 7.39
N ILE A 215 4.74 6.88 8.18
CA ILE A 215 5.20 5.56 8.65
C ILE A 215 5.48 4.64 7.45
N HIS A 216 4.60 4.63 6.47
CA HIS A 216 4.73 3.84 5.24
C HIS A 216 6.01 4.23 4.47
N HIS A 217 6.18 5.51 4.18
CA HIS A 217 7.36 6.03 3.48
C HIS A 217 8.66 5.71 4.22
N ALA A 218 8.70 5.97 5.54
CA ALA A 218 9.85 5.68 6.37
C ALA A 218 10.17 4.17 6.38
N SER A 219 9.14 3.32 6.53
CA SER A 219 9.31 1.88 6.63
C SER A 219 9.89 1.24 5.37
N HIS A 220 9.50 1.69 4.18
CA HIS A 220 10.08 1.18 2.94
C HIS A 220 11.60 1.35 2.86
N ARG A 221 12.12 2.48 3.35
CA ARG A 221 13.53 2.84 3.20
C ARG A 221 14.38 2.54 4.43
N LEU A 222 13.78 2.61 5.62
CA LEU A 222 14.50 2.60 6.88
C LEU A 222 14.22 1.35 7.73
N TRP A 223 13.51 0.33 7.19
CA TRP A 223 13.19 -0.88 7.95
C TRP A 223 14.42 -1.59 8.50
N HIS A 224 15.52 -1.61 7.75
CA HIS A 224 16.78 -2.20 8.17
C HIS A 224 17.37 -1.57 9.45
N THR A 225 16.92 -0.37 9.83
CA THR A 225 17.39 0.32 11.03
C THR A 225 16.65 -0.12 12.32
N VAL A 226 15.48 -0.76 12.17
CA VAL A 226 14.69 -1.25 13.31
C VAL A 226 15.21 -2.57 13.83
N GLU A 227 16.10 -3.20 13.07
CA GLU A 227 16.25 -4.58 13.20
C GLU A 227 17.62 -5.16 13.06
N SER A 228 17.91 -6.02 13.98
CA SER A 228 18.79 -7.14 13.81
C SER A 228 18.19 -8.40 14.45
N ALA A 229 16.90 -8.40 14.80
CA ALA A 229 16.32 -9.58 15.41
C ALA A 229 15.39 -10.26 14.42
N PRO A 230 15.58 -11.57 14.11
CA PRO A 230 14.52 -12.40 13.57
C PRO A 230 13.30 -12.23 14.49
N ARG A 231 12.07 -12.38 13.97
CA ARG A 231 10.84 -12.38 14.76
C ARG A 231 11.12 -13.11 16.06
N ALA A 232 11.51 -12.33 17.09
CA ALA A 232 12.11 -12.89 18.25
C ALA A 232 11.06 -13.68 19.00
N VAL A 233 11.39 -14.89 19.30
CA VAL A 233 10.97 -15.63 20.47
C VAL A 233 10.99 -14.66 21.66
N GLU A 234 9.93 -14.66 22.48
CA GLU A 234 9.82 -13.87 23.71
C GLU A 234 11.16 -13.78 24.44
N GLY A 235 11.67 -12.58 24.61
CA GLY A 235 12.84 -12.31 25.45
C GLY A 235 13.96 -11.46 24.88
N ASP A 236 14.05 -11.23 23.57
CA ASP A 236 15.12 -10.44 22.99
C ASP A 236 14.85 -8.92 23.05
N THR A 237 15.72 -8.21 23.76
CA THR A 237 15.74 -6.75 23.77
C THR A 237 16.31 -6.26 22.43
N VAL A 238 15.44 -5.78 21.54
CA VAL A 238 15.87 -4.99 20.38
C VAL A 238 16.61 -3.76 20.91
N LYS A 239 17.83 -3.54 20.45
CA LYS A 239 18.50 -2.25 20.69
C LYS A 239 17.74 -1.19 19.89
N MET A 240 16.85 -0.50 20.58
CA MET A 240 15.98 0.52 19.98
C MET A 240 16.63 1.90 19.93
N ASP A 241 17.95 1.98 20.07
CA ASP A 241 18.66 3.26 20.09
C ASP A 241 18.80 3.84 18.69
N ALA A 242 18.22 5.02 18.50
CA ALA A 242 18.49 5.97 17.43
C ALA A 242 18.01 5.64 16.01
N SER A 243 17.02 4.76 15.80
CA SER A 243 16.41 4.60 14.49
C SER A 243 15.48 5.78 14.16
N VAL A 244 15.72 6.48 13.05
CA VAL A 244 14.85 7.56 12.56
C VAL A 244 13.44 7.04 12.29
N LEU A 245 13.28 5.78 11.90
CA LEU A 245 11.96 5.16 11.75
C LEU A 245 11.18 5.15 13.07
N LEU A 246 11.83 4.82 14.20
CA LEU A 246 11.18 4.85 15.52
C LEU A 246 10.79 6.27 15.93
N GLU A 247 11.59 7.28 15.56
CA GLU A 247 11.22 8.67 15.79
C GLU A 247 9.95 9.06 15.02
N VAL A 248 9.74 8.54 13.80
CA VAL A 248 8.50 8.76 13.05
C VAL A 248 7.30 8.17 13.80
N TYR A 249 7.41 6.94 14.34
CA TYR A 249 6.35 6.35 15.17
C TYR A 249 6.06 7.20 16.43
N ARG A 250 7.11 7.68 17.12
CA ARG A 250 6.96 8.56 18.28
C ARG A 250 6.29 9.88 17.95
N GLU A 251 6.66 10.47 16.80
CA GLU A 251 6.04 11.72 16.35
C GLU A 251 4.56 11.51 15.99
N VAL A 252 4.22 10.43 15.30
CA VAL A 252 2.82 10.10 15.01
C VAL A 252 2.03 9.94 16.32
N ASP A 253 2.57 9.25 17.33
CA ASP A 253 1.92 9.13 18.66
C ASP A 253 1.70 10.49 19.33
N ARG A 254 2.69 11.40 19.25
CA ARG A 254 2.54 12.78 19.75
C ARG A 254 1.40 13.52 19.05
N GLN A 255 1.29 13.40 17.73
CA GLN A 255 0.21 14.04 16.97
C GLN A 255 -1.16 13.42 17.29
N ILE A 256 -1.24 12.10 17.43
CA ILE A 256 -2.45 11.42 17.90
C ILE A 256 -2.88 11.98 19.26
N GLY A 257 -1.94 12.11 20.21
CA GLY A 257 -2.23 12.66 21.55
C GLY A 257 -2.79 14.09 21.48
N ARG A 258 -2.28 14.94 20.60
CA ARG A 258 -2.80 16.32 20.37
C ARG A 258 -4.21 16.29 19.79
N LEU A 259 -4.46 15.49 18.77
CA LEU A 259 -5.78 15.35 18.13
C LEU A 259 -6.82 14.81 19.10
N VAL A 260 -6.47 13.79 19.91
CA VAL A 260 -7.36 13.22 20.94
C VAL A 260 -7.71 14.25 22.00
N ALA A 261 -6.71 15.02 22.49
CA ALA A 261 -6.95 16.08 23.46
C ALA A 261 -7.88 17.17 22.92
N GLN A 262 -7.72 17.55 21.66
CA GLN A 262 -8.57 18.52 20.98
C GLN A 262 -10.00 18.00 20.75
N ALA A 263 -10.14 16.72 20.40
CA ALA A 263 -11.44 16.10 20.13
C ALA A 263 -12.32 16.02 21.41
N GLY A 264 -11.69 15.89 22.58
CA GLY A 264 -12.35 15.84 23.88
C GLY A 264 -12.91 14.46 24.25
N SER A 265 -13.24 14.29 25.56
CA SER A 265 -13.60 13.01 26.18
C SER A 265 -14.85 12.34 25.64
N GLU A 266 -15.77 13.07 25.02
CA GLU A 266 -17.03 12.56 24.45
C GLU A 266 -16.85 12.03 23.02
N THR A 267 -15.64 12.08 22.45
CA THR A 267 -15.34 11.61 21.11
C THR A 267 -14.86 10.16 21.17
N THR A 268 -15.47 9.29 20.35
CA THR A 268 -14.93 7.94 20.14
C THR A 268 -13.67 8.03 19.28
N VAL A 269 -12.59 7.45 19.74
CA VAL A 269 -11.31 7.42 19.04
C VAL A 269 -11.06 6.04 18.48
N ILE A 270 -10.77 5.97 17.18
CA ILE A 270 -10.42 4.72 16.49
C ILE A 270 -9.05 4.94 15.86
N VAL A 271 -8.03 4.20 16.30
CA VAL A 271 -6.70 4.22 15.68
C VAL A 271 -6.48 2.87 15.01
N PHE A 272 -6.13 2.87 13.74
CA PHE A 272 -6.01 1.62 13.00
C PHE A 272 -4.89 1.63 11.97
N SER A 273 -4.37 0.46 11.67
CA SER A 273 -3.58 0.18 10.48
C SER A 273 -4.23 -0.95 9.71
N LEU A 274 -4.30 -0.83 8.40
CA LEU A 274 -4.93 -1.84 7.54
C LEU A 274 -3.95 -2.94 7.12
N HIS A 275 -2.65 -2.70 7.22
CA HIS A 275 -1.57 -3.64 6.95
C HIS A 275 -0.30 -3.20 7.70
N GLY A 276 0.62 -4.11 7.87
CA GLY A 276 1.91 -3.85 8.50
C GLY A 276 3.08 -3.79 7.51
N MET A 277 4.28 -3.93 8.07
CA MET A 277 5.55 -3.97 7.33
C MET A 277 6.44 -5.11 7.83
N ARG A 278 7.29 -5.64 6.93
CA ARG A 278 8.29 -6.67 7.21
C ARG A 278 9.55 -6.44 6.39
N PRO A 279 10.67 -7.11 6.70
CA PRO A 279 11.87 -7.01 5.87
C PRO A 279 11.60 -7.34 4.40
N CYS A 280 12.19 -6.57 3.48
CA CYS A 280 12.09 -6.80 2.05
C CYS A 280 13.15 -7.80 1.59
N GLN A 281 12.74 -8.91 0.99
CA GLN A 281 13.65 -9.97 0.51
C GLN A 281 13.97 -9.87 -0.99
N GLY A 282 13.26 -9.04 -1.73
CA GLY A 282 13.50 -8.84 -3.17
C GLY A 282 13.10 -10.00 -4.09
N ILE A 283 12.49 -11.04 -3.55
CA ILE A 283 12.16 -12.27 -4.30
C ILE A 283 11.08 -12.01 -5.36
N ALA A 284 10.16 -11.08 -5.10
CA ALA A 284 9.08 -10.73 -6.04
C ALA A 284 9.61 -10.31 -7.42
N SER A 285 10.78 -9.67 -7.49
CA SER A 285 11.43 -9.27 -8.74
C SER A 285 11.86 -10.44 -9.63
N LEU A 286 11.86 -11.65 -9.10
CA LEU A 286 12.25 -12.86 -9.82
C LEU A 286 11.07 -13.55 -10.54
N THR A 287 9.83 -13.11 -10.34
CA THR A 287 8.63 -13.75 -10.94
C THR A 287 8.75 -13.86 -12.46
N GLU A 288 9.17 -12.79 -13.15
CA GLU A 288 9.35 -12.81 -14.61
C GLU A 288 10.45 -13.75 -15.06
N PRO A 289 11.70 -13.69 -14.56
CA PRO A 289 12.75 -14.65 -14.90
C PRO A 289 12.36 -16.10 -14.60
N LEU A 290 11.65 -16.36 -13.52
CA LEU A 290 11.17 -17.70 -13.18
C LEU A 290 10.20 -18.23 -14.22
N LEU A 291 9.19 -17.45 -14.63
CA LEU A 291 8.24 -17.86 -15.66
C LEU A 291 8.92 -18.14 -17.01
N ILE A 292 9.94 -17.36 -17.37
CA ILE A 292 10.74 -17.58 -18.57
C ILE A 292 11.50 -18.90 -18.47
N ASN A 293 12.21 -19.13 -17.36
CA ASN A 293 12.97 -20.37 -17.14
C ASN A 293 12.09 -21.61 -17.10
N MET A 294 10.88 -21.50 -16.56
CA MET A 294 9.89 -22.58 -16.50
C MET A 294 9.17 -22.80 -17.86
N GLY A 295 9.40 -21.96 -18.87
CA GLY A 295 8.80 -22.07 -20.19
C GLY A 295 7.35 -21.57 -20.29
N PHE A 296 6.84 -20.86 -19.28
CA PHE A 296 5.51 -20.24 -19.34
C PHE A 296 5.51 -18.91 -20.07
N ALA A 297 6.64 -18.19 -20.05
CA ALA A 297 6.82 -16.90 -20.73
C ALA A 297 7.96 -16.98 -21.77
N HIS A 298 7.77 -16.31 -22.87
CA HIS A 298 8.77 -16.25 -23.94
C HIS A 298 9.00 -14.81 -24.38
N LEU A 299 10.26 -14.39 -24.46
CA LEU A 299 10.61 -13.07 -24.96
C LEU A 299 10.64 -13.06 -26.49
N SER A 300 10.19 -11.96 -27.11
CA SER A 300 10.31 -11.77 -28.55
C SER A 300 11.77 -11.65 -28.93
N GLY A 301 12.18 -12.39 -29.97
CA GLY A 301 13.50 -12.21 -30.57
C GLY A 301 13.64 -10.84 -31.21
N TRP A 302 14.88 -10.29 -31.24
CA TRP A 302 15.17 -9.00 -31.88
C TRP A 302 14.59 -8.87 -33.32
N ARG A 303 14.54 -9.98 -34.05
CA ARG A 303 14.03 -10.00 -35.44
C ARG A 303 12.51 -9.91 -35.54
N THR A 304 11.79 -10.32 -34.52
CA THR A 304 10.32 -10.36 -34.51
C THR A 304 9.70 -9.12 -33.86
N GLN A 305 10.53 -8.27 -33.25
CA GLN A 305 10.05 -7.04 -32.60
C GLN A 305 9.62 -6.00 -33.64
N SER A 306 8.46 -5.40 -33.39
CA SER A 306 7.99 -4.24 -34.14
C SER A 306 8.94 -3.05 -33.94
N TRP A 307 8.91 -2.10 -34.90
CA TRP A 307 9.69 -0.87 -34.76
C TRP A 307 9.42 -0.12 -33.45
N ALA A 308 8.15 -0.11 -33.01
CA ALA A 308 7.73 0.51 -31.76
C ALA A 308 8.35 -0.19 -30.52
N GLU A 309 8.46 -1.50 -30.52
CA GLU A 309 9.08 -2.27 -29.44
C GLU A 309 10.60 -2.03 -29.39
N ARG A 310 11.26 -1.95 -30.54
CA ARG A 310 12.68 -1.60 -30.61
C ARG A 310 12.93 -0.19 -30.08
N ALA A 311 12.07 0.78 -30.42
CA ALA A 311 12.15 2.13 -29.92
C ALA A 311 11.96 2.18 -28.40
N LYS A 312 11.03 1.41 -27.84
CA LYS A 312 10.84 1.27 -26.38
C LYS A 312 12.09 0.71 -25.69
N MET A 313 12.68 -0.36 -26.24
CA MET A 313 13.89 -0.95 -25.68
C MET A 313 15.09 0.01 -25.74
N ALA A 314 15.24 0.74 -26.85
CA ALA A 314 16.28 1.75 -26.99
C ALA A 314 16.08 2.88 -25.95
N LEU A 315 14.85 3.35 -25.76
CA LEU A 315 14.51 4.34 -24.73
C LEU A 315 14.80 3.83 -23.30
N ALA A 316 14.45 2.59 -23.01
CA ALA A 316 14.74 1.96 -21.72
C ALA A 316 16.27 1.84 -21.48
N ALA A 317 17.03 1.48 -22.53
CA ALA A 317 18.50 1.42 -22.45
C ALA A 317 19.14 2.79 -22.25
N ILE A 318 18.61 3.83 -22.91
CA ILE A 318 19.05 5.23 -22.71
C ILE A 318 18.75 5.66 -21.27
N LYS A 319 17.51 5.45 -20.80
CA LYS A 319 17.13 5.77 -19.41
C LYS A 319 18.05 5.09 -18.39
N ARG A 320 18.39 3.82 -18.61
CA ARG A 320 19.29 3.07 -17.72
C ARG A 320 20.72 3.64 -17.70
N ARG A 321 21.21 4.14 -18.85
CA ARG A 321 22.57 4.69 -18.99
C ARG A 321 22.67 6.18 -18.68
N THR A 322 21.54 6.88 -18.58
CA THR A 322 21.53 8.33 -18.27
C THR A 322 22.06 8.56 -16.85
N PRO A 323 23.08 9.42 -16.67
CA PRO A 323 23.59 9.79 -15.35
C PRO A 323 22.48 10.37 -14.47
N ARG A 324 22.59 10.10 -13.18
CA ARG A 324 21.58 10.46 -12.19
C ARG A 324 21.25 11.96 -12.13
N PRO A 325 22.23 12.90 -12.05
CA PRO A 325 21.91 14.33 -11.99
C PRO A 325 21.05 14.80 -13.18
N VAL A 326 21.26 14.18 -14.36
CA VAL A 326 20.48 14.48 -15.55
C VAL A 326 19.03 13.92 -15.42
N LYS A 327 18.89 12.73 -14.81
CA LYS A 327 17.56 12.17 -14.52
C LYS A 327 16.81 13.04 -13.54
N ASP A 328 17.43 13.44 -12.45
CA ASP A 328 16.83 14.24 -11.39
C ASP A 328 16.39 15.61 -11.91
N ALA A 329 17.23 16.28 -12.69
CA ALA A 329 16.86 17.53 -13.37
C ALA A 329 15.70 17.35 -14.35
N TYR A 330 15.71 16.26 -15.13
CA TYR A 330 14.65 15.94 -16.09
C TYR A 330 13.32 15.63 -15.40
N TYR A 331 13.34 14.79 -14.36
CA TYR A 331 12.13 14.45 -13.61
C TYR A 331 11.62 15.60 -12.74
N GLY A 332 12.51 16.44 -12.23
CA GLY A 332 12.13 17.66 -11.49
C GLY A 332 11.39 18.70 -12.32
N LEU A 333 11.54 18.66 -13.66
CA LEU A 333 10.83 19.55 -14.60
C LEU A 333 9.50 18.98 -15.11
N MET A 334 9.19 17.71 -14.80
CA MET A 334 7.99 17.03 -15.30
C MET A 334 6.95 16.82 -14.22
N SER A 335 5.68 16.96 -14.59
CA SER A 335 4.59 16.52 -13.70
C SER A 335 4.62 15.00 -13.53
N ARG A 336 4.22 14.51 -12.35
CA ARG A 336 4.15 13.06 -12.06
C ARG A 336 3.31 12.30 -13.09
N SER A 337 2.21 12.87 -13.57
CA SER A 337 1.39 12.28 -14.63
C SER A 337 2.15 12.03 -15.94
N VAL A 338 3.07 12.93 -16.30
CA VAL A 338 3.94 12.75 -17.46
C VAL A 338 4.97 11.65 -17.19
N ILE A 339 5.59 11.64 -16.01
CA ILE A 339 6.54 10.58 -15.61
C ILE A 339 5.86 9.21 -15.66
N THR A 340 4.67 9.09 -15.10
CA THR A 340 3.85 7.88 -15.12
C THR A 340 3.56 7.41 -16.54
N ARG A 341 3.10 8.31 -17.43
CA ARG A 341 2.85 7.99 -18.84
C ARG A 341 4.11 7.52 -19.58
N LEU A 342 5.27 8.08 -19.27
CA LEU A 342 6.55 7.69 -19.86
C LEU A 342 7.11 6.38 -19.29
N ALA A 343 6.74 6.00 -18.07
CA ALA A 343 7.14 4.73 -17.46
C ALA A 343 6.34 3.54 -18.01
N GLN A 344 5.05 3.68 -18.23
CA GLN A 344 4.13 2.61 -18.64
C GLN A 344 4.65 1.71 -19.77
N PRO A 345 5.20 2.22 -20.89
CA PRO A 345 5.63 1.37 -22.00
C PRO A 345 6.80 0.44 -21.68
N THR A 346 7.54 0.70 -20.59
CA THR A 346 8.76 -0.03 -20.22
C THR A 346 8.57 -0.96 -19.02
N MET A 347 7.34 -1.08 -18.50
CA MET A 347 7.05 -1.90 -17.31
C MET A 347 7.02 -3.39 -17.57
N LEU A 348 6.73 -3.80 -18.81
CA LEU A 348 6.78 -5.20 -19.23
C LEU A 348 7.83 -5.38 -20.33
N PRO A 349 8.52 -6.53 -20.36
CA PRO A 349 9.39 -6.88 -21.46
C PRO A 349 8.59 -7.13 -22.75
N ALA A 350 9.26 -7.20 -23.87
CA ALA A 350 8.64 -7.59 -25.12
C ALA A 350 8.43 -9.10 -25.14
N TYR A 351 7.22 -9.56 -24.81
CA TYR A 351 6.85 -10.96 -24.90
C TYR A 351 6.50 -11.40 -26.33
N ASP A 352 6.80 -12.65 -26.64
CA ASP A 352 6.16 -13.38 -27.75
C ASP A 352 4.82 -13.91 -27.27
N TRP A 353 3.75 -13.11 -27.44
CA TRP A 353 2.44 -13.43 -26.92
C TRP A 353 1.83 -14.72 -27.47
N SER A 354 2.23 -15.14 -28.70
CA SER A 354 1.75 -16.40 -29.29
C SER A 354 2.28 -17.64 -28.58
N ARG A 355 3.39 -17.51 -27.84
CA ARG A 355 4.04 -18.58 -27.09
C ARG A 355 3.95 -18.41 -25.59
N THR A 356 3.62 -17.21 -25.11
CA THR A 356 3.53 -16.89 -23.68
C THR A 356 2.19 -17.33 -23.13
N ARG A 357 2.18 -18.31 -22.24
CA ARG A 357 0.99 -18.82 -21.57
C ARG A 357 0.68 -18.06 -20.28
N ALA A 358 1.71 -17.60 -19.57
CA ALA A 358 1.59 -16.77 -18.39
C ALA A 358 2.74 -15.76 -18.31
N PHE A 359 2.49 -14.62 -17.70
CA PHE A 359 3.45 -13.54 -17.57
C PHE A 359 3.33 -12.83 -16.22
N ALA A 360 4.42 -12.21 -15.77
CA ALA A 360 4.44 -11.45 -14.53
C ALA A 360 3.85 -10.04 -14.72
N LEU A 361 3.03 -9.60 -13.78
CA LEU A 361 2.63 -8.21 -13.65
C LEU A 361 3.65 -7.44 -12.78
N PRO A 362 3.79 -6.12 -12.96
CA PRO A 362 4.62 -5.30 -12.06
C PRO A 362 4.15 -5.44 -10.62
N THR A 363 5.07 -5.66 -9.71
CA THR A 363 4.79 -5.91 -8.29
C THR A 363 5.81 -5.25 -7.38
N ASP A 364 5.42 -5.04 -6.14
CA ASP A 364 6.26 -4.56 -5.04
C ASP A 364 6.67 -5.67 -4.06
N GLN A 365 5.79 -6.64 -3.78
CA GLN A 365 6.00 -7.64 -2.72
C GLN A 365 5.64 -9.08 -3.10
N HIS A 366 4.58 -9.29 -3.88
CA HIS A 366 4.10 -10.62 -4.27
C HIS A 366 4.54 -10.98 -5.68
N GLY A 367 4.55 -12.27 -5.99
CA GLY A 367 4.61 -12.69 -7.39
C GLY A 367 3.22 -12.60 -8.00
N TRP A 368 2.96 -11.62 -8.84
CA TRP A 368 1.69 -11.51 -9.56
C TRP A 368 1.81 -12.09 -10.95
N ILE A 369 1.05 -13.15 -11.20
CA ILE A 369 1.08 -13.88 -12.46
C ILE A 369 -0.27 -13.78 -13.15
N ARG A 370 -0.23 -13.43 -14.42
CA ARG A 370 -1.41 -13.35 -15.28
C ARG A 370 -1.34 -14.42 -16.37
N LEU A 371 -2.41 -15.19 -16.55
CA LEU A 371 -2.53 -16.10 -17.67
C LEU A 371 -2.92 -15.35 -18.93
N ASN A 372 -2.30 -15.67 -20.04
CA ASN A 372 -2.63 -15.12 -21.35
C ASN A 372 -3.85 -15.85 -21.93
N LEU A 373 -5.05 -15.56 -21.41
CA LEU A 373 -6.27 -16.32 -21.59
C LEU A 373 -7.04 -15.88 -22.86
N GLU A 374 -7.44 -16.82 -23.71
CA GLU A 374 -8.27 -16.57 -24.88
C GLU A 374 -9.62 -15.95 -24.47
N GLY A 375 -10.07 -14.96 -25.22
CA GLY A 375 -11.32 -14.24 -24.97
C GLY A 375 -11.26 -13.19 -23.86
N ARG A 376 -10.17 -13.15 -23.07
CA ARG A 376 -9.92 -12.12 -22.04
C ARG A 376 -8.77 -11.19 -22.46
N GLU A 377 -7.63 -11.74 -22.80
CA GLU A 377 -6.50 -11.02 -23.38
C GLU A 377 -6.63 -10.93 -24.91
N ALA A 378 -6.31 -9.76 -25.50
CA ALA A 378 -6.40 -9.57 -26.94
C ALA A 378 -5.53 -10.52 -27.76
N LEU A 379 -4.43 -11.01 -27.18
CA LEU A 379 -3.50 -11.97 -27.78
C LEU A 379 -3.43 -13.25 -26.96
N GLY A 380 -4.58 -13.72 -26.45
CA GLY A 380 -4.69 -14.91 -25.63
C GLY A 380 -4.15 -16.19 -26.29
N ALA A 381 -3.44 -17.00 -25.53
CA ALA A 381 -2.81 -18.25 -25.98
C ALA A 381 -3.21 -19.48 -25.12
N VAL A 382 -3.94 -19.28 -24.02
CA VAL A 382 -4.45 -20.33 -23.15
C VAL A 382 -5.95 -20.42 -23.32
N LYS A 383 -6.48 -21.59 -23.64
CA LYS A 383 -7.93 -21.81 -23.77
C LYS A 383 -8.60 -21.78 -22.39
N GLN A 384 -9.88 -21.38 -22.36
CA GLN A 384 -10.67 -21.40 -21.11
C GLN A 384 -10.68 -22.78 -20.44
N SER A 385 -10.75 -23.86 -21.23
CA SER A 385 -10.70 -25.24 -20.73
C SER A 385 -9.34 -25.67 -20.15
N GLU A 386 -8.29 -24.91 -20.41
CA GLU A 386 -6.94 -25.17 -19.90
C GLU A 386 -6.58 -24.29 -18.69
N TYR A 387 -7.47 -23.39 -18.26
CA TYR A 387 -7.19 -22.39 -17.25
C TYR A 387 -6.74 -23.02 -15.93
N GLU A 388 -7.57 -23.89 -15.34
CA GLU A 388 -7.31 -24.54 -14.06
C GLU A 388 -6.03 -25.37 -14.10
N VAL A 389 -5.90 -26.23 -15.11
CA VAL A 389 -4.70 -27.10 -15.26
C VAL A 389 -3.43 -26.26 -15.44
N THR A 390 -3.52 -25.09 -16.09
CA THR A 390 -2.37 -24.21 -16.24
C THR A 390 -2.03 -23.53 -14.92
N CYS A 391 -3.01 -23.08 -14.13
CA CYS A 391 -2.80 -22.56 -12.78
C CYS A 391 -2.12 -23.61 -11.88
N GLU A 392 -2.65 -24.82 -11.84
CA GLU A 392 -2.10 -25.94 -11.04
C GLU A 392 -0.65 -26.27 -11.45
N HIS A 393 -0.36 -26.25 -12.75
CA HIS A 393 1.00 -26.53 -13.24
C HIS A 393 1.99 -25.43 -12.81
N ILE A 394 1.59 -24.15 -12.90
CA ILE A 394 2.40 -23.02 -12.42
C ILE A 394 2.60 -23.13 -10.91
N GLU A 395 1.53 -23.33 -10.13
CA GLU A 395 1.60 -23.48 -8.69
C GLU A 395 2.56 -24.59 -8.26
N LYS A 396 2.41 -25.78 -8.86
CA LYS A 396 3.29 -26.92 -8.58
C LYS A 396 4.75 -26.58 -8.87
N SER A 397 5.02 -25.90 -9.97
CA SER A 397 6.38 -25.49 -10.35
C SER A 397 6.95 -24.46 -9.35
N LEU A 398 6.14 -23.51 -8.92
CA LEU A 398 6.54 -22.50 -7.93
C LEU A 398 6.81 -23.11 -6.56
N ARG A 399 5.94 -24.02 -6.08
CA ARG A 399 6.12 -24.72 -4.79
C ARG A 399 7.34 -25.65 -4.77
N ALA A 400 7.88 -26.01 -5.94
CA ALA A 400 9.11 -26.79 -6.05
C ALA A 400 10.39 -25.94 -5.97
N LEU A 401 10.28 -24.59 -5.91
CA LEU A 401 11.42 -23.70 -5.82
C LEU A 401 12.04 -23.72 -4.42
N VAL A 402 13.35 -23.88 -4.38
CA VAL A 402 14.14 -23.83 -3.16
C VAL A 402 15.37 -22.95 -3.35
N THR A 403 15.92 -22.43 -2.26
CA THR A 403 17.25 -21.79 -2.26
C THR A 403 18.33 -22.85 -2.52
N GLU A 404 19.58 -22.44 -2.78
CA GLU A 404 20.71 -23.35 -2.87
C GLU A 404 20.85 -24.23 -1.62
N ASP A 405 20.52 -23.68 -0.45
CA ASP A 405 20.56 -24.39 0.84
C ASP A 405 19.33 -25.28 1.07
N GLY A 406 18.41 -25.37 0.11
CA GLY A 406 17.24 -26.26 0.16
C GLY A 406 16.03 -25.67 0.91
N LEU A 407 16.03 -24.39 1.29
CA LEU A 407 14.89 -23.76 1.94
C LEU A 407 13.78 -23.42 0.92
N PRO A 408 12.50 -23.67 1.24
CA PRO A 408 11.40 -23.32 0.34
C PRO A 408 11.30 -21.81 0.15
N LEU A 409 11.04 -21.38 -1.07
CA LEU A 409 10.88 -19.96 -1.45
C LEU A 409 9.44 -19.50 -1.42
N VAL A 410 8.49 -20.40 -1.62
CA VAL A 410 7.07 -20.09 -1.67
C VAL A 410 6.43 -20.45 -0.33
N LEU A 411 5.84 -19.45 0.32
CA LEU A 411 5.05 -19.62 1.54
C LEU A 411 3.66 -20.14 1.19
N ASP A 412 3.01 -19.47 0.24
CA ASP A 412 1.66 -19.79 -0.20
C ASP A 412 1.40 -19.30 -1.63
N VAL A 413 0.37 -19.84 -2.26
CA VAL A 413 -0.09 -19.46 -3.61
C VAL A 413 -1.59 -19.28 -3.54
N LEU A 414 -2.06 -18.06 -3.79
CA LEU A 414 -3.48 -17.74 -3.91
C LEU A 414 -3.89 -17.76 -5.38
N CYS A 415 -5.04 -18.36 -5.65
CA CYS A 415 -5.68 -18.33 -6.96
C CYS A 415 -7.03 -17.61 -6.82
N PRO A 416 -7.11 -16.30 -7.05
CA PRO A 416 -8.32 -15.51 -6.84
C PRO A 416 -9.57 -16.05 -7.55
N ALA A 417 -9.41 -16.75 -8.69
CA ALA A 417 -10.51 -17.41 -9.37
C ALA A 417 -11.19 -18.47 -8.49
N MET A 418 -10.44 -19.21 -7.68
CA MET A 418 -11.00 -20.27 -6.81
C MET A 418 -11.90 -19.70 -5.72
N GLU A 419 -11.56 -18.53 -5.20
CA GLU A 419 -12.37 -17.80 -4.23
C GLU A 419 -13.65 -17.22 -4.86
N ASN A 420 -13.67 -17.05 -6.18
CA ASN A 420 -14.77 -16.50 -6.97
C ASN A 420 -15.47 -17.55 -7.85
N GLY A 421 -15.65 -18.77 -7.33
CA GLY A 421 -16.39 -19.84 -8.02
C GLY A 421 -15.77 -20.31 -9.34
N GLY A 422 -14.46 -20.24 -9.49
CA GLY A 422 -13.74 -20.67 -10.69
C GLY A 422 -13.72 -19.63 -11.83
N ILE A 423 -14.25 -18.43 -11.60
CA ILE A 423 -14.31 -17.39 -12.64
C ILE A 423 -12.98 -16.63 -12.69
N PRO A 424 -12.24 -16.68 -13.83
CA PRO A 424 -10.99 -15.95 -13.96
C PRO A 424 -11.17 -14.43 -13.74
N PRO A 425 -10.33 -13.80 -12.92
CA PRO A 425 -10.49 -12.37 -12.61
C PRO A 425 -10.24 -11.50 -13.85
N ARG A 426 -11.03 -10.45 -14.00
CA ARG A 426 -10.86 -9.54 -15.13
C ARG A 426 -9.63 -8.63 -14.96
N LYS A 427 -9.42 -8.09 -13.77
CA LYS A 427 -8.38 -7.08 -13.49
C LYS A 427 -7.29 -7.57 -12.54
N LEU A 428 -7.60 -8.50 -11.63
CA LEU A 428 -6.63 -9.03 -10.68
C LEU A 428 -5.67 -10.03 -11.35
N PRO A 429 -4.50 -10.32 -10.75
CA PRO A 429 -3.68 -11.45 -11.16
C PRO A 429 -4.45 -12.77 -11.05
N ASP A 430 -4.11 -13.76 -11.85
CA ASP A 430 -4.69 -15.10 -11.77
C ASP A 430 -4.06 -15.90 -10.63
N ILE A 431 -2.78 -15.64 -10.34
CA ILE A 431 -2.02 -16.28 -9.28
C ILE A 431 -1.26 -15.20 -8.51
N VAL A 432 -1.35 -15.24 -7.19
CA VAL A 432 -0.58 -14.43 -6.25
C VAL A 432 0.35 -15.33 -5.45
N VAL A 433 1.65 -15.10 -5.56
CA VAL A 433 2.67 -15.89 -4.89
C VAL A 433 3.14 -15.16 -3.64
N HIS A 434 2.94 -15.75 -2.48
CA HIS A 434 3.51 -15.28 -1.23
C HIS A 434 4.88 -15.94 -1.03
N TRP A 435 5.89 -15.10 -0.86
CA TRP A 435 7.26 -15.54 -0.68
C TRP A 435 7.58 -15.73 0.79
N THR A 436 8.45 -16.71 1.09
CA THR A 436 9.02 -16.90 2.43
C THR A 436 10.01 -15.76 2.76
N ASP A 437 10.40 -15.68 4.02
CA ASP A 437 11.46 -14.78 4.47
C ASP A 437 12.88 -15.32 4.20
N ALA A 438 13.01 -16.38 3.39
CA ALA A 438 14.29 -16.95 3.03
C ALA A 438 15.13 -15.97 2.20
N ALA A 439 16.27 -15.56 2.72
CA ALA A 439 17.18 -14.68 2.00
C ALA A 439 17.82 -15.38 0.81
N LEU A 440 17.84 -14.72 -0.34
CA LEU A 440 18.56 -15.19 -1.52
C LEU A 440 20.05 -14.89 -1.39
N THR A 441 20.80 -15.79 -0.71
CA THR A 441 22.23 -15.58 -0.46
C THR A 441 23.10 -16.00 -1.63
N LYS A 442 22.71 -17.02 -2.40
CA LYS A 442 23.58 -17.61 -3.45
C LYS A 442 22.89 -17.93 -4.75
N GLY A 443 21.60 -18.18 -4.77
CA GLY A 443 20.86 -18.54 -6.00
C GLY A 443 19.63 -19.41 -5.74
N LEU A 444 18.97 -19.80 -6.82
CA LEU A 444 17.75 -20.59 -6.79
C LEU A 444 17.95 -21.94 -7.47
N ARG A 445 17.23 -22.93 -6.99
CA ARG A 445 17.14 -24.25 -7.62
C ARG A 445 15.68 -24.60 -7.85
N LEU A 446 15.38 -25.10 -9.03
CA LEU A 446 14.13 -25.78 -9.32
C LEU A 446 14.42 -27.28 -9.19
N LYS A 447 14.13 -27.82 -8.01
CA LYS A 447 14.26 -29.22 -7.61
C LYS A 447 15.61 -29.91 -7.98
N ASP A 448 15.97 -29.99 -9.26
CA ASP A 448 17.19 -30.65 -9.74
C ASP A 448 18.05 -29.76 -10.67
N HIS A 449 17.65 -28.51 -10.91
CA HIS A 449 18.34 -27.60 -11.84
C HIS A 449 18.63 -26.27 -11.16
N ALA A 450 19.88 -25.79 -11.30
CA ALA A 450 20.22 -24.42 -10.95
C ALA A 450 19.51 -23.47 -11.91
N LEU A 451 18.82 -22.46 -11.37
CA LEU A 451 18.25 -21.39 -12.17
C LEU A 451 19.25 -20.22 -12.20
N GLU A 452 19.63 -19.79 -13.39
CA GLU A 452 20.38 -18.55 -13.56
C GLU A 452 19.46 -17.36 -13.27
N THR A 453 19.26 -17.06 -12.00
CA THR A 453 18.54 -15.89 -11.56
C THR A 453 19.50 -14.90 -10.94
N ARG A 454 19.34 -13.64 -11.27
CA ARG A 454 20.08 -12.55 -10.68
C ARG A 454 19.17 -11.81 -9.70
N ALA A 455 19.44 -11.95 -8.41
CA ALA A 455 18.78 -11.11 -7.42
C ALA A 455 19.03 -9.63 -7.76
N ILE A 456 17.95 -8.88 -7.91
CA ILE A 456 18.03 -7.44 -8.09
C ILE A 456 18.13 -6.85 -6.70
N ALA A 457 19.23 -6.13 -6.42
CA ALA A 457 19.34 -5.37 -5.20
C ALA A 457 18.20 -4.35 -5.15
N LEU A 458 17.26 -4.55 -4.23
CA LEU A 458 16.18 -3.61 -4.00
C LEU A 458 16.69 -2.46 -3.13
N LYS A 459 16.21 -1.27 -3.44
CA LYS A 459 16.46 -0.07 -2.63
C LYS A 459 15.53 0.01 -1.43
N GLN A 460 14.44 -0.74 -1.46
CA GLN A 460 13.51 -0.88 -0.35
C GLN A 460 14.03 -1.92 0.62
N THR A 461 14.02 -1.57 1.91
CA THR A 461 14.40 -2.47 3.01
C THR A 461 13.19 -3.04 3.73
N GLY A 462 12.02 -2.38 3.61
CA GLY A 462 10.72 -2.83 4.11
C GLY A 462 9.74 -3.13 2.98
N GLN A 463 8.92 -4.17 3.17
CA GLN A 463 7.79 -4.53 2.32
C GLN A 463 6.53 -4.76 3.16
N HIS A 464 5.36 -4.65 2.55
CA HIS A 464 4.09 -4.77 3.25
C HIS A 464 3.89 -6.16 3.87
N ALA A 465 3.23 -6.20 5.04
CA ALA A 465 2.79 -7.41 5.72
C ALA A 465 1.25 -7.46 5.78
N PRO A 466 0.63 -8.65 5.66
CA PRO A 466 -0.83 -8.78 5.50
C PRO A 466 -1.59 -8.75 6.83
N GLU A 467 -1.11 -8.03 7.82
CA GLU A 467 -1.77 -7.90 9.12
C GLU A 467 -1.75 -6.44 9.56
N GLY A 468 -2.89 -5.95 9.98
CA GLY A 468 -3.05 -4.65 10.61
C GLY A 468 -3.59 -4.77 12.02
N PHE A 469 -3.95 -3.62 12.61
CA PHE A 469 -4.58 -3.56 13.92
C PHE A 469 -5.64 -2.45 14.00
N CYS A 470 -6.49 -2.55 15.01
CA CYS A 470 -7.46 -1.54 15.35
C CYS A 470 -7.53 -1.38 16.87
N ILE A 471 -7.44 -0.13 17.33
CA ILE A 471 -7.68 0.28 18.72
C ILE A 471 -8.94 1.13 18.71
N VAL A 472 -9.92 0.80 19.56
CA VAL A 472 -11.11 1.62 19.78
C VAL A 472 -11.11 2.06 21.24
N ALA A 473 -11.24 3.35 21.46
CA ALA A 473 -11.35 3.94 22.80
C ALA A 473 -12.58 4.87 22.87
N GLY A 474 -13.39 4.73 23.93
CA GLY A 474 -14.61 5.52 24.12
C GLY A 474 -15.86 4.66 24.39
N ARG A 475 -17.01 5.30 24.67
CA ARG A 475 -18.19 4.67 25.20
C ARG A 475 -19.03 3.83 24.22
N ALA A 476 -18.75 3.88 22.93
CA ALA A 476 -19.78 3.54 21.94
C ALA A 476 -19.64 2.20 21.24
N VAL A 477 -18.51 1.51 21.30
CA VAL A 477 -18.32 0.29 20.50
C VAL A 477 -17.59 -0.76 21.32
N ALA A 478 -18.27 -1.87 21.58
CA ALA A 478 -17.63 -3.06 22.11
C ALA A 478 -16.95 -3.79 20.93
N LEU A 479 -15.64 -3.68 20.83
CA LEU A 479 -14.89 -4.68 20.08
C LEU A 479 -14.59 -5.84 21.05
N PRO A 480 -14.83 -7.08 20.61
CA PRO A 480 -14.30 -8.21 21.35
C PRO A 480 -12.76 -8.13 21.30
N ASP A 481 -12.15 -8.13 22.47
CA ASP A 481 -10.69 -8.12 22.58
C ASP A 481 -10.12 -9.39 21.93
N GLY A 482 -9.13 -9.23 21.06
CA GLY A 482 -8.48 -10.34 20.35
C GLY A 482 -9.20 -10.84 19.10
N GLU A 483 -10.38 -10.37 18.74
CA GLU A 483 -11.01 -10.74 17.45
C GLU A 483 -10.30 -10.12 16.24
N THR A 484 -10.43 -10.81 15.11
CA THR A 484 -9.93 -10.33 13.82
C THR A 484 -11.06 -9.66 13.04
N ILE A 485 -10.85 -8.42 12.61
CA ILE A 485 -11.76 -7.63 11.79
C ILE A 485 -11.26 -7.68 10.35
N ALA A 486 -12.12 -7.97 9.38
CA ALA A 486 -11.74 -7.79 7.97
C ALA A 486 -11.63 -6.29 7.65
N ALA A 487 -10.61 -5.90 6.88
CA ALA A 487 -10.41 -4.50 6.51
C ALA A 487 -11.64 -3.86 5.86
N ARG A 488 -12.40 -4.64 5.07
CA ARG A 488 -13.65 -4.20 4.44
C ARG A 488 -14.76 -3.88 5.44
N ASP A 489 -14.72 -4.46 6.66
CA ASP A 489 -15.76 -4.26 7.68
C ASP A 489 -15.39 -3.14 8.67
N LEU A 490 -14.15 -2.66 8.65
CA LEU A 490 -13.69 -1.61 9.57
C LEU A 490 -14.48 -0.30 9.42
N HIS A 491 -14.93 0.04 8.21
CA HIS A 491 -15.77 1.21 7.99
C HIS A 491 -17.12 1.10 8.74
N ARG A 492 -17.69 -0.12 8.88
CA ARG A 492 -18.94 -0.35 9.63
C ARG A 492 -18.78 -0.04 11.11
N LEU A 493 -17.58 -0.30 11.65
CA LEU A 493 -17.24 0.06 13.02
C LEU A 493 -17.30 1.59 13.21
N ILE A 494 -16.72 2.36 12.27
CA ILE A 494 -16.75 3.83 12.28
C ILE A 494 -18.19 4.33 12.18
N VAL A 495 -18.98 3.77 11.26
CA VAL A 495 -20.41 4.12 11.07
C VAL A 495 -21.23 3.79 12.33
N SER A 496 -21.01 2.62 12.95
CA SER A 496 -21.70 2.22 14.18
C SER A 496 -21.35 3.13 15.35
N ALA A 497 -20.10 3.60 15.43
CA ALA A 497 -19.67 4.54 16.47
C ALA A 497 -20.36 5.91 16.35
N LEU A 498 -20.72 6.34 15.13
CA LEU A 498 -21.51 7.56 14.89
C LEU A 498 -23.00 7.38 15.24
N ALA A 499 -23.54 6.19 15.01
CA ALA A 499 -24.98 5.88 15.15
C ALA A 499 -25.39 5.53 16.60
N ALA A 500 -24.46 5.09 17.45
CA ALA A 500 -24.72 4.60 18.81
C ALA A 500 -25.12 5.74 19.79
N GLY A 501 -26.04 6.63 19.40
CA GLY A 501 -26.56 7.78 20.16
C GLY A 501 -27.94 7.56 20.71
#